data_3a785c2197bd6fe5984a19c0a0228448
#
_entry.id   3a785c2197bd6fe5984a19c0a0228448
#
_cell.length_a   1.000
_cell.length_b   1.000
_cell.length_c   1.000
_cell.angle_alpha   90.00
_cell.angle_beta   90.00
_cell.angle_gamma   90.00
#
_symmetry.space_group_name_H-M   'P 1'
#
loop_
_entity.id
_entity.type
_entity.pdbx_description
1 polymer ?
#
loop_
_entity_poly.entity_id
_entity_poly.type
_entity_poly.pdbx_seq_one_letter_code
_entity_poly.pdbx_strand_id
1 'polypeptide(L)'
;MRINKEKRIGQVLFIVEGSSTEFNYLYKIFCGLLGYSYVAKKRNTPDYYVKDSDPYSRVAVVNTRESNIRDISENPKYLDEVFDVLRERYHFPVEQSAIYYLFDRDPESNTNIELIEKYIKILANPYDNEDGEQAGQLLLSYPSIESFIVSNFIDETINLYFGLGKEVKNYIGKINRFSLIKFLIKR
;
A
#
# COMPACT_ATOMS: atom_id res chain seq x y z
N MET A 1 2.28 17.13 7.38
CA MET A 1 0.97 16.52 7.01
C MET A 1 0.16 16.26 8.27
N ARG A 2 -1.11 16.69 8.34
CA ARG A 2 -1.98 16.39 9.49
C ARG A 2 -2.87 15.22 9.14
N ILE A 3 -2.84 14.15 9.93
CA ILE A 3 -3.75 13.01 9.78
C ILE A 3 -5.00 13.29 10.62
N ASN A 4 -6.14 13.35 9.97
CA ASN A 4 -7.43 13.40 10.66
C ASN A 4 -7.87 11.97 11.02
N LYS A 5 -7.69 11.58 12.28
CA LYS A 5 -8.02 10.23 12.76
C LYS A 5 -9.53 9.97 12.80
N GLU A 6 -10.34 11.02 12.88
CA GLU A 6 -11.80 10.92 12.93
C GLU A 6 -12.43 10.74 11.55
N LYS A 7 -11.67 11.04 10.47
CA LYS A 7 -12.19 10.91 9.13
C LYS A 7 -12.48 9.45 8.80
N ARG A 8 -13.66 9.19 8.27
CA ARG A 8 -14.01 7.91 7.66
C ARG A 8 -13.24 7.76 6.35
N ILE A 9 -12.60 6.62 6.16
CA ILE A 9 -11.87 6.31 4.94
C ILE A 9 -12.73 5.47 4.00
N GLY A 10 -13.71 4.73 4.56
CA GLY A 10 -14.51 3.77 3.80
C GLY A 10 -13.74 2.47 3.58
N GLN A 11 -13.91 1.88 2.41
CA GLN A 11 -13.30 0.61 2.04
C GLN A 11 -12.15 0.84 1.08
N VAL A 12 -10.98 0.34 1.41
CA VAL A 12 -9.75 0.55 0.64
C VAL A 12 -9.03 -0.78 0.44
N LEU A 13 -8.67 -1.06 -0.78
CA LEU A 13 -7.83 -2.19 -1.16
C LEU A 13 -6.48 -1.68 -1.67
N PHE A 14 -5.41 -2.10 -1.03
CA PHE A 14 -4.06 -1.89 -1.53
C PHE A 14 -3.55 -3.17 -2.20
N ILE A 15 -3.12 -3.03 -3.45
CA ILE A 15 -2.39 -4.06 -4.19
C ILE A 15 -0.94 -3.59 -4.23
N VAL A 16 -0.07 -4.27 -3.50
CA VAL A 16 1.32 -3.84 -3.30
C VAL A 16 2.30 -4.75 -4.03
N GLU A 17 3.47 -4.22 -4.35
CA GLU A 17 4.50 -4.97 -5.06
C GLU A 17 5.07 -6.07 -4.18
N GLY A 18 5.57 -5.72 -3.00
CA GLY A 18 6.27 -6.65 -2.11
C GLY A 18 5.39 -7.28 -1.05
N SER A 19 5.92 -8.30 -0.40
CA SER A 19 5.20 -9.05 0.65
C SER A 19 5.60 -8.67 2.08
N SER A 20 6.46 -7.68 2.28
CA SER A 20 6.97 -7.35 3.62
C SER A 20 7.02 -5.87 3.96
N THR A 21 7.71 -5.04 3.18
CA THR A 21 7.92 -3.63 3.53
C THR A 21 6.61 -2.85 3.51
N GLU A 22 5.85 -2.96 2.43
CA GLU A 22 4.59 -2.28 2.21
C GLU A 22 3.54 -2.74 3.23
N PHE A 23 3.46 -4.05 3.49
CA PHE A 23 2.57 -4.61 4.51
C PHE A 23 2.89 -4.05 5.90
N ASN A 24 4.16 -4.06 6.29
CA ASN A 24 4.59 -3.52 7.59
C ASN A 24 4.33 -2.02 7.70
N TYR A 25 4.51 -1.28 6.60
CA TYR A 25 4.26 0.15 6.56
C TYR A 25 2.78 0.47 6.70
N LEU A 26 1.93 -0.17 5.91
CA LEU A 26 0.48 -0.02 5.98
C LEU A 26 -0.07 -0.45 7.35
N TYR A 27 0.42 -1.57 7.90
CA TYR A 27 0.09 -1.99 9.26
C TYR A 27 0.44 -0.92 10.31
N LYS A 28 1.64 -0.33 10.25
CA LYS A 28 2.04 0.73 11.19
C LYS A 28 1.14 1.97 11.08
N ILE A 29 0.72 2.32 9.86
CA ILE A 29 -0.19 3.44 9.64
C ILE A 29 -1.58 3.11 10.19
N PHE A 30 -2.20 2.06 9.71
CA PHE A 30 -3.60 1.78 10.03
C PHE A 30 -3.75 1.29 11.47
N CYS A 31 -3.04 0.24 11.88
CA CYS A 31 -3.16 -0.30 13.22
C CYS A 31 -2.36 0.50 14.26
N GLY A 32 -1.21 1.06 13.84
CA GLY A 32 -0.37 1.84 14.75
C GLY A 32 -0.84 3.25 15.02
N LEU A 33 -1.40 3.95 14.03
CA LEU A 33 -1.72 5.38 14.11
C LEU A 33 -3.20 5.70 13.99
N LEU A 34 -3.95 4.99 13.13
CA LEU A 34 -5.31 5.34 12.76
C LEU A 34 -6.40 4.60 13.56
N GLY A 35 -6.03 3.69 14.47
CA GLY A 35 -6.97 2.98 15.35
C GLY A 35 -7.73 1.88 14.63
N TYR A 36 -7.04 1.13 13.76
CA TYR A 36 -7.57 -0.08 13.16
C TYR A 36 -7.07 -1.30 13.93
N SER A 37 -7.92 -2.29 14.05
CA SER A 37 -7.56 -3.61 14.56
C SER A 37 -7.30 -4.59 13.42
N TYR A 38 -6.31 -5.43 13.61
CA TYR A 38 -5.95 -6.50 12.68
C TYR A 38 -6.90 -7.67 12.84
N VAL A 39 -7.66 -8.00 11.81
CA VAL A 39 -8.70 -9.04 11.88
C VAL A 39 -8.17 -10.43 11.55
N ALA A 40 -7.19 -10.54 10.65
CA ALA A 40 -6.64 -11.84 10.25
C ALA A 40 -5.15 -11.78 9.93
N LYS A 41 -4.40 -12.66 10.57
CA LYS A 41 -2.98 -12.89 10.28
C LYS A 41 -2.75 -14.37 9.99
N LYS A 42 -2.76 -14.75 8.72
CA LYS A 42 -2.20 -16.03 8.31
C LYS A 42 -1.17 -15.79 7.22
N ARG A 43 -0.06 -16.49 7.29
CA ARG A 43 0.98 -16.48 6.25
C ARG A 43 0.33 -16.76 4.89
N ASN A 44 0.60 -15.95 3.88
CA ASN A 44 0.04 -16.03 2.52
C ASN A 44 -1.47 -15.76 2.42
N THR A 45 -2.01 -14.93 3.29
CA THR A 45 -3.37 -14.41 3.16
C THR A 45 -3.33 -12.89 3.11
N PRO A 46 -4.35 -12.25 2.52
CA PRO A 46 -4.49 -10.80 2.60
C PRO A 46 -4.42 -10.30 4.04
N ASP A 47 -3.72 -9.19 4.26
CA ASP A 47 -3.87 -8.43 5.50
C ASP A 47 -5.21 -7.73 5.49
N TYR A 48 -5.91 -7.75 6.63
CA TYR A 48 -7.22 -7.14 6.76
C TYR A 48 -7.36 -6.38 8.07
N TYR A 49 -7.73 -5.11 7.97
CA TYR A 49 -7.87 -4.21 9.09
C TYR A 49 -9.27 -3.60 9.12
N VAL A 50 -9.85 -3.46 10.31
CA VAL A 50 -11.13 -2.79 10.55
C VAL A 50 -10.92 -1.67 11.55
N LYS A 51 -11.49 -0.50 11.31
CA LYS A 51 -11.39 0.63 12.25
C LYS A 51 -12.26 0.36 13.48
N ASP A 52 -11.67 0.48 14.67
CA ASP A 52 -12.36 0.17 15.93
C ASP A 52 -13.60 1.04 16.16
N SER A 53 -13.54 2.30 15.76
CA SER A 53 -14.64 3.27 15.91
C SER A 53 -15.65 3.26 14.75
N ASP A 54 -15.37 2.56 13.65
CA ASP A 54 -16.22 2.55 12.46
C ASP A 54 -16.02 1.26 11.65
N PRO A 55 -16.88 0.24 11.83
CA PRO A 55 -16.77 -1.04 11.13
C PRO A 55 -16.90 -0.97 9.60
N TYR A 56 -17.38 0.15 9.07
CA TYR A 56 -17.47 0.39 7.62
C TYR A 56 -16.14 0.87 7.02
N SER A 57 -15.23 1.38 7.86
CA SER A 57 -13.88 1.72 7.44
C SER A 57 -12.99 0.48 7.51
N ARG A 58 -12.71 -0.11 6.35
CA ARG A 58 -12.01 -1.39 6.20
C ARG A 58 -10.86 -1.23 5.22
N VAL A 59 -9.76 -1.91 5.51
CA VAL A 59 -8.59 -1.90 4.64
C VAL A 59 -8.13 -3.33 4.41
N ALA A 60 -7.97 -3.70 3.15
CA ALA A 60 -7.30 -4.94 2.77
C ALA A 60 -5.97 -4.62 2.06
N VAL A 61 -4.98 -5.46 2.28
CA VAL A 61 -3.67 -5.37 1.61
C VAL A 61 -3.33 -6.73 1.02
N VAL A 62 -3.04 -6.74 -0.27
CA VAL A 62 -2.64 -7.93 -1.01
C VAL A 62 -1.38 -7.61 -1.81
N ASN A 63 -0.55 -8.61 -2.08
CA ASN A 63 0.59 -8.45 -2.98
C ASN A 63 0.33 -9.08 -4.34
N THR A 64 1.07 -8.65 -5.35
CA THR A 64 1.13 -9.33 -6.63
C THR A 64 1.94 -10.63 -6.51
N ARG A 65 1.75 -11.55 -7.44
CA ARG A 65 2.35 -12.89 -7.37
C ARG A 65 3.87 -12.86 -7.43
N GLU A 66 4.43 -12.09 -8.35
CA GLU A 66 5.87 -12.06 -8.65
C GLU A 66 6.54 -10.75 -8.24
N SER A 67 5.85 -9.94 -7.43
CA SER A 67 6.36 -8.65 -6.97
C SER A 67 6.80 -7.74 -8.13
N ASN A 68 5.96 -7.65 -9.17
CA ASN A 68 6.25 -6.86 -10.37
C ASN A 68 4.97 -6.21 -10.92
N ILE A 69 5.10 -5.02 -11.49
CA ILE A 69 3.98 -4.29 -12.10
C ILE A 69 3.36 -5.04 -13.29
N ARG A 70 4.11 -5.91 -13.96
CA ARG A 70 3.61 -6.77 -15.06
C ARG A 70 2.51 -7.72 -14.62
N ASP A 71 2.53 -8.13 -13.35
CA ASP A 71 1.53 -9.04 -12.79
C ASP A 71 0.10 -8.53 -12.93
N ILE A 72 -0.09 -7.22 -13.00
CA ILE A 72 -1.41 -6.61 -13.18
C ILE A 72 -2.07 -7.10 -14.47
N SER A 73 -1.30 -7.31 -15.57
CA SER A 73 -1.83 -7.78 -16.84
C SER A 73 -1.48 -9.20 -17.19
N GLU A 74 -0.35 -9.72 -16.71
CA GLU A 74 0.16 -11.05 -17.07
C GLU A 74 -0.41 -12.15 -16.16
N ASN A 75 -0.82 -11.80 -14.95
CA ASN A 75 -1.38 -12.73 -13.97
C ASN A 75 -2.77 -12.31 -13.43
N PRO A 76 -3.75 -11.94 -14.29
CA PRO A 76 -5.05 -11.48 -13.81
C PRO A 76 -5.78 -12.54 -12.97
N LYS A 77 -5.65 -13.82 -13.32
CA LYS A 77 -6.27 -14.93 -12.56
C LYS A 77 -5.82 -14.97 -11.10
N TYR A 78 -4.58 -14.60 -10.80
CA TYR A 78 -4.11 -14.55 -9.43
C TYR A 78 -4.82 -13.46 -8.61
N LEU A 79 -5.01 -12.29 -9.19
CA LEU A 79 -5.75 -11.21 -8.52
C LEU A 79 -7.22 -11.58 -8.35
N ASP A 80 -7.83 -12.24 -9.34
CA ASP A 80 -9.20 -12.74 -9.23
C ASP A 80 -9.35 -13.73 -8.07
N GLU A 81 -8.44 -14.71 -7.96
CA GLU A 81 -8.42 -15.67 -6.84
C GLU A 81 -8.27 -14.96 -5.48
N VAL A 82 -7.42 -13.93 -5.41
CA VAL A 82 -7.22 -13.12 -4.19
C VAL A 82 -8.49 -12.33 -3.87
N PHE A 83 -9.15 -11.75 -4.86
CA PHE A 83 -10.40 -11.01 -4.69
C PHE A 83 -11.53 -11.95 -4.23
N ASP A 84 -11.60 -13.17 -4.74
CA ASP A 84 -12.56 -14.18 -4.28
C ASP A 84 -12.31 -14.53 -2.82
N VAL A 85 -11.08 -14.72 -2.40
CA VAL A 85 -10.75 -14.92 -0.97
C VAL A 85 -11.19 -13.74 -0.11
N LEU A 86 -11.00 -12.50 -0.59
CA LEU A 86 -11.45 -11.31 0.12
C LEU A 86 -12.98 -11.27 0.26
N ARG A 87 -13.71 -11.57 -0.81
CA ARG A 87 -15.19 -11.61 -0.82
C ARG A 87 -15.75 -12.72 0.07
N GLU A 88 -15.30 -13.95 -0.17
CA GLU A 88 -15.90 -15.13 0.45
C GLU A 88 -15.51 -15.30 1.92
N ARG A 89 -14.23 -15.09 2.23
CA ARG A 89 -13.70 -15.38 3.56
C ARG A 89 -13.77 -14.18 4.50
N TYR A 90 -13.55 -12.97 3.98
CA TYR A 90 -13.47 -11.76 4.79
C TYR A 90 -14.69 -10.85 4.62
N HIS A 91 -15.60 -11.18 3.72
CA HIS A 91 -16.75 -10.35 3.36
C HIS A 91 -16.34 -8.91 3.07
N PHE A 92 -15.20 -8.78 2.38
CA PHE A 92 -14.67 -7.49 1.97
C PHE A 92 -15.26 -7.12 0.61
N PRO A 93 -15.91 -5.94 0.48
CA PRO A 93 -16.61 -5.56 -0.73
C PRO A 93 -15.63 -4.96 -1.76
N VAL A 94 -14.94 -5.80 -2.50
CA VAL A 94 -13.91 -5.41 -3.48
C VAL A 94 -14.45 -4.39 -4.48
N GLU A 95 -15.66 -4.62 -5.03
CA GLU A 95 -16.27 -3.79 -6.07
C GLU A 95 -16.66 -2.37 -5.58
N GLN A 96 -16.81 -2.21 -4.27
CA GLN A 96 -17.17 -0.93 -3.65
C GLN A 96 -15.97 -0.23 -3.01
N SER A 97 -14.78 -0.79 -3.19
CA SER A 97 -13.56 -0.32 -2.55
C SER A 97 -12.79 0.63 -3.47
N ALA A 98 -12.16 1.62 -2.85
CA ALA A 98 -11.12 2.37 -3.53
C ALA A 98 -9.88 1.47 -3.68
N ILE A 99 -9.44 1.20 -4.89
CA ILE A 99 -8.30 0.33 -5.18
C ILE A 99 -7.06 1.17 -5.50
N TYR A 100 -5.99 0.89 -4.78
CA TYR A 100 -4.69 1.53 -5.00
C TYR A 100 -3.61 0.49 -5.26
N TYR A 101 -2.92 0.65 -6.38
CA TYR A 101 -1.73 -0.11 -6.72
C TYR A 101 -0.50 0.65 -6.25
N LEU A 102 0.25 0.09 -5.31
CA LEU A 102 1.44 0.73 -4.72
C LEU A 102 2.69 -0.02 -5.15
N PHE A 103 3.44 0.58 -6.06
CA PHE A 103 4.62 -0.02 -6.67
C PHE A 103 5.82 0.91 -6.59
N ASP A 104 7.00 0.32 -6.58
CA ASP A 104 8.25 1.04 -6.65
C ASP A 104 8.66 1.31 -8.12
N ARG A 105 9.14 2.52 -8.38
CA ARG A 105 9.82 2.86 -9.62
C ARG A 105 11.31 2.51 -9.49
N ASP A 106 11.59 1.26 -9.14
CA ASP A 106 12.96 0.76 -9.01
C ASP A 106 13.61 0.64 -10.40
N PRO A 107 14.82 1.19 -10.60
CA PRO A 107 15.55 1.02 -11.85
C PRO A 107 15.83 -0.43 -12.24
N GLU A 108 15.80 -1.36 -11.30
CA GLU A 108 16.09 -2.78 -11.55
C GLU A 108 14.86 -3.62 -11.84
N SER A 109 13.69 -3.30 -11.26
CA SER A 109 12.48 -4.14 -11.36
C SER A 109 11.45 -3.61 -12.37
N ASN A 110 11.10 -2.34 -12.31
CA ASN A 110 10.06 -1.74 -13.13
C ASN A 110 10.67 -0.84 -14.24
N THR A 111 11.38 -1.45 -15.17
CA THR A 111 12.16 -0.73 -16.21
C THR A 111 11.38 -0.46 -17.49
N ASN A 112 10.25 -1.15 -17.72
CA ASN A 112 9.45 -0.97 -18.93
C ASN A 112 8.64 0.33 -18.89
N ILE A 113 9.16 1.38 -19.49
CA ILE A 113 8.55 2.72 -19.50
C ILE A 113 7.20 2.71 -20.20
N GLU A 114 7.07 2.02 -21.33
CA GLU A 114 5.80 1.96 -22.09
C GLU A 114 4.67 1.31 -21.27
N LEU A 115 4.99 0.26 -20.53
CA LEU A 115 4.05 -0.41 -19.65
C LEU A 115 3.64 0.50 -18.49
N ILE A 116 4.59 1.21 -17.88
CA ILE A 116 4.30 2.15 -16.79
C ILE A 116 3.41 3.30 -17.29
N GLU A 117 3.73 3.89 -18.45
CA GLU A 117 2.91 4.95 -19.06
C GLU A 117 1.49 4.46 -19.37
N LYS A 118 1.37 3.22 -19.87
CA LYS A 118 0.07 2.59 -20.07
C LYS A 118 -0.71 2.53 -18.76
N TYR A 119 -0.11 2.00 -17.69
CA TYR A 119 -0.80 1.88 -16.40
C TYR A 119 -1.12 3.21 -15.74
N ILE A 120 -0.26 4.22 -15.86
CA ILE A 120 -0.57 5.58 -15.38
C ILE A 120 -1.85 6.11 -16.03
N LYS A 121 -2.09 5.79 -17.31
CA LYS A 121 -3.28 6.25 -18.05
C LYS A 121 -4.54 5.48 -17.66
N ILE A 122 -4.47 4.15 -17.57
CA ILE A 122 -5.64 3.31 -17.29
C ILE A 122 -5.96 3.18 -15.80
N LEU A 123 -4.96 3.28 -14.92
CA LEU A 123 -5.12 3.23 -13.46
C LEU A 123 -5.05 4.64 -12.86
N ALA A 124 -5.96 5.50 -13.29
CA ALA A 124 -5.97 6.92 -12.90
C ALA A 124 -7.00 7.25 -11.81
N ASN A 125 -7.92 6.33 -11.52
CA ASN A 125 -9.01 6.55 -10.58
C ASN A 125 -9.10 5.36 -9.61
N PRO A 126 -9.15 5.56 -8.28
CA PRO A 126 -9.27 4.47 -7.32
C PRO A 126 -10.63 3.77 -7.36
N TYR A 127 -11.64 4.39 -7.94
CA TYR A 127 -12.95 3.82 -8.19
C TYR A 127 -13.09 3.43 -9.66
N ASP A 128 -14.13 2.67 -9.98
CA ASP A 128 -14.37 2.14 -11.31
C ASP A 128 -14.21 3.16 -12.44
N ASN A 129 -13.67 2.71 -13.57
CA ASN A 129 -13.65 3.47 -14.79
C ASN A 129 -14.97 3.24 -15.55
N GLU A 130 -15.47 4.27 -16.24
CA GLU A 130 -16.72 4.22 -17.00
C GLU A 130 -16.76 3.09 -18.05
N ASP A 131 -15.61 2.55 -18.45
CA ASP A 131 -15.46 1.50 -19.46
C ASP A 131 -15.43 0.08 -18.91
N GLY A 132 -15.59 -0.14 -17.59
CA GLY A 132 -15.60 -1.48 -16.97
C GLY A 132 -14.26 -2.21 -17.00
N GLU A 133 -13.17 -1.53 -17.36
CA GLU A 133 -11.81 -2.05 -17.24
C GLU A 133 -11.29 -1.87 -15.80
N GLN A 134 -10.19 -2.54 -15.45
CA GLN A 134 -9.65 -2.63 -14.09
C GLN A 134 -9.72 -1.33 -13.32
N ALA A 135 -10.57 -1.30 -12.29
CA ALA A 135 -10.64 -0.19 -11.34
C ALA A 135 -9.33 -0.08 -10.54
N GLY A 136 -8.90 1.14 -10.30
CA GLY A 136 -7.76 1.39 -9.43
C GLY A 136 -6.93 2.60 -9.82
N GLN A 137 -6.11 3.04 -8.86
CA GLN A 137 -5.14 4.12 -9.07
C GLN A 137 -3.73 3.62 -8.82
N LEU A 138 -2.83 3.83 -9.80
CA LEU A 138 -1.42 3.53 -9.65
C LEU A 138 -0.72 4.63 -8.86
N LEU A 139 -0.03 4.24 -7.80
CA LEU A 139 0.85 5.08 -7.00
C LEU A 139 2.28 4.54 -7.14
N LEU A 140 3.16 5.35 -7.70
CA LEU A 140 4.57 5.00 -7.88
C LEU A 140 5.43 5.76 -6.89
N SER A 141 6.21 5.05 -6.08
CA SER A 141 7.27 5.65 -5.28
C SER A 141 8.58 5.69 -6.06
N TYR A 142 9.37 6.77 -5.89
CA TYR A 142 10.66 6.92 -6.57
C TYR A 142 11.76 7.30 -5.60
N PRO A 143 12.90 6.61 -5.63
CA PRO A 143 13.15 5.33 -6.31
C PRO A 143 12.42 4.15 -5.67
N SER A 144 12.06 4.23 -4.41
CA SER A 144 11.35 3.19 -3.66
C SER A 144 10.50 3.77 -2.54
N ILE A 145 9.58 2.94 -1.99
CA ILE A 145 8.74 3.34 -0.87
C ILE A 145 9.56 3.67 0.38
N GLU A 146 10.69 3.01 0.58
CA GLU A 146 11.59 3.31 1.67
C GLU A 146 12.15 4.73 1.59
N SER A 147 12.53 5.18 0.40
CA SER A 147 13.01 6.54 0.19
C SER A 147 11.93 7.57 0.46
N PHE A 148 10.68 7.29 0.05
CA PHE A 148 9.53 8.11 0.37
C PHE A 148 9.29 8.19 1.88
N ILE A 149 9.37 7.06 2.59
CA ILE A 149 9.19 7.01 4.05
C ILE A 149 10.27 7.85 4.74
N VAL A 150 11.53 7.66 4.37
CA VAL A 150 12.65 8.40 4.96
C VAL A 150 12.46 9.91 4.74
N SER A 151 12.19 10.34 3.52
CA SER A 151 12.07 11.77 3.19
C SER A 151 10.86 12.46 3.82
N ASN A 152 9.78 11.72 4.08
CA ASN A 152 8.54 12.30 4.58
C ASN A 152 8.28 12.12 6.07
N PHE A 153 8.86 11.08 6.70
CA PHE A 153 8.53 10.70 8.08
C PHE A 153 9.70 10.71 9.04
N ILE A 154 10.90 11.08 8.60
CA ILE A 154 12.08 11.18 9.46
C ILE A 154 12.56 12.62 9.51
N ASP A 155 12.67 13.16 10.73
CA ASP A 155 13.26 14.48 10.97
C ASP A 155 14.76 14.44 10.63
N GLU A 156 15.31 15.53 10.08
CA GLU A 156 16.73 15.73 9.79
C GLU A 156 17.30 14.83 8.67
N THR A 157 16.47 14.47 7.68
CA THR A 157 16.87 13.61 6.55
C THR A 157 17.94 14.24 5.65
N ILE A 158 18.15 15.56 5.73
CA ILE A 158 19.16 16.28 4.91
C ILE A 158 20.56 15.70 5.07
N ASN A 159 20.87 15.11 6.22
CA ASN A 159 22.17 14.53 6.54
C ASN A 159 22.22 13.01 6.40
N LEU A 160 21.12 12.37 5.94
CA LEU A 160 21.07 10.93 5.75
C LEU A 160 21.50 10.58 4.34
N TYR A 161 22.55 9.80 4.25
CA TYR A 161 23.02 9.22 3.00
C TYR A 161 23.07 7.70 3.12
N PHE A 162 22.50 7.03 2.17
CA PHE A 162 22.49 5.57 2.09
C PHE A 162 23.17 5.15 0.78
N GLY A 163 24.21 4.34 0.88
CA GLY A 163 24.92 3.83 -0.29
C GLY A 163 24.18 2.67 -0.98
N LEU A 164 23.36 1.93 -0.22
CA LEU A 164 22.66 0.74 -0.68
C LEU A 164 21.21 0.74 -0.19
N GLY A 165 20.28 0.26 -1.00
CA GLY A 165 18.87 0.13 -0.64
C GLY A 165 18.63 -0.71 0.63
N LYS A 166 19.47 -1.73 0.87
CA LYS A 166 19.42 -2.54 2.11
C LYS A 166 19.64 -1.71 3.38
N GLU A 167 20.45 -0.67 3.31
CA GLU A 167 20.72 0.22 4.46
C GLU A 167 19.47 1.04 4.78
N VAL A 168 18.75 1.51 3.77
CA VAL A 168 17.45 2.22 3.93
C VAL A 168 16.45 1.29 4.60
N LYS A 169 16.30 0.06 4.14
CA LYS A 169 15.40 -0.95 4.74
C LYS A 169 15.73 -1.20 6.21
N ASN A 170 17.00 -1.36 6.53
CA ASN A 170 17.46 -1.55 7.91
C ASN A 170 17.19 -0.31 8.77
N TYR A 171 17.32 0.88 8.23
CA TYR A 171 17.05 2.12 8.94
C TYR A 171 15.54 2.24 9.26
N ILE A 172 14.68 2.00 8.29
CA ILE A 172 13.22 2.02 8.45
C ILE A 172 12.75 0.96 9.46
N GLY A 173 13.38 -0.21 9.47
CA GLY A 173 13.10 -1.25 10.45
C GLY A 173 13.29 -0.79 11.91
N LYS A 174 14.15 0.20 12.15
CA LYS A 174 14.39 0.81 13.46
C LYS A 174 13.41 1.94 13.80
N ILE A 175 12.62 2.42 12.83
CA ILE A 175 11.60 3.45 13.07
C ILE A 175 10.48 2.81 13.88
N ASN A 176 10.36 3.24 15.13
CA ASN A 176 9.30 2.77 16.00
C ASN A 176 8.03 3.66 15.86
N ARG A 177 6.93 3.21 16.49
CA ARG A 177 5.67 3.92 16.54
C ARG A 177 5.81 5.38 17.02
N PHE A 178 6.72 5.65 17.97
CA PHE A 178 6.92 6.99 18.54
C PHE A 178 7.55 7.96 17.55
N SER A 179 8.44 7.51 16.69
CA SER A 179 9.07 8.33 15.65
C SER A 179 8.03 8.79 14.61
N LEU A 180 7.15 7.90 14.17
CA LEU A 180 6.05 8.22 13.27
C LEU A 180 5.03 9.17 13.93
N ILE A 181 4.70 8.96 15.21
CA ILE A 181 3.77 9.82 15.95
C ILE A 181 4.35 11.22 16.15
N LYS A 182 5.62 11.35 16.54
CA LYS A 182 6.27 12.66 16.72
C LYS A 182 6.22 13.50 15.46
N PHE A 183 6.46 12.89 14.31
CA PHE A 183 6.38 13.57 13.01
C PHE A 183 4.97 14.09 12.70
N LEU A 184 3.93 13.30 12.98
CA LEU A 184 2.53 13.64 12.70
C LEU A 184 1.96 14.71 13.65
N ILE A 185 2.56 14.90 14.82
CA ILE A 185 2.13 15.88 15.84
C ILE A 185 2.88 17.20 15.70
N LYS A 186 4.12 17.21 15.22
CA LYS A 186 4.97 18.41 15.14
C LYS A 186 4.66 19.35 13.96
N ARG A 187 3.77 19.01 13.08
CA ARG A 187 3.27 19.84 11.98
C ARG A 187 1.75 19.95 12.09
#